data_540e1d0b9079bcf737823231c1266a42
#
_entry.id   540e1d0b9079bcf737823231c1266a42
#
_cell.length_a   1.000
_cell.length_b   1.000
_cell.length_c   1.000
_cell.angle_alpha   90.00
_cell.angle_beta   90.00
_cell.angle_gamma   90.00
#
_symmetry.space_group_name_H-M   'P 1'
#
loop_
_entity.id
_entity.type
_entity.pdbx_description
1 polymer ?
#
loop_
_entity_poly.entity_id
_entity_poly.type
_entity_poly.pdbx_seq_one_letter_code
_entity_poly.pdbx_strand_id
1 'polypeptide(L)'
;GVPVYHAIVWQCRRTSEYCDSLKARGLTEKFREKTGLVIDAYFSATKIKWILDNVEGAREKAQKGQLLFGTVETWLIWKLTKGRVHVTDYSNASRTMLFNINTLQWDQEILNELDIPKSMLPKPMPSSCIYGKADPAVLGGAIPIAGAAGDQQAALFGQTCFNAGEAKNTYGTGCFLLMNTGEKPVFSKNGLVTTIAWGLDGKVTYALEGSIFVAGAAIQWLRDELKVIDSSEDSEYMANKVSDTHGCYVVPAFTGLGAPHWDQYARGTIVGITRGVNKYHIIRATLESI
;
A
#
# COMPACT_ATOMS: atom_id res chain seq x y z
N GLY A 1 -15.88 -18.58 -2.75
CA GLY A 1 -16.11 -17.46 -1.88
C GLY A 1 -16.94 -16.38 -2.56
N VAL A 2 -17.91 -15.86 -1.82
CA VAL A 2 -18.70 -14.70 -2.22
C VAL A 2 -18.21 -13.51 -1.37
N PRO A 3 -17.82 -12.38 -1.97
CA PRO A 3 -17.43 -11.20 -1.20
C PRO A 3 -18.62 -10.70 -0.34
N VAL A 4 -18.33 -10.34 0.91
CA VAL A 4 -19.36 -9.75 1.81
C VAL A 4 -19.45 -8.24 1.67
N TYR A 5 -18.43 -7.62 1.09
CA TYR A 5 -18.34 -6.19 0.83
C TYR A 5 -17.41 -5.91 -0.37
N HIS A 6 -17.50 -4.72 -0.94
CA HIS A 6 -16.56 -4.28 -1.97
C HIS A 6 -15.14 -4.16 -1.41
N ALA A 7 -14.13 -4.45 -2.24
CA ALA A 7 -12.74 -4.25 -1.87
C ALA A 7 -12.47 -2.77 -1.52
N ILE A 8 -11.90 -2.54 -0.34
CA ILE A 8 -11.53 -1.19 0.10
C ILE A 8 -10.12 -0.91 -0.39
N VAL A 9 -9.99 0.06 -1.30
CA VAL A 9 -8.71 0.43 -1.89
C VAL A 9 -7.78 1.15 -0.90
N TRP A 10 -6.48 1.14 -1.19
CA TRP A 10 -5.45 1.74 -0.34
C TRP A 10 -5.64 3.25 -0.10
N GLN A 11 -6.18 3.98 -1.07
CA GLN A 11 -6.46 5.42 -1.00
C GLN A 11 -7.65 5.79 -0.07
N CYS A 12 -8.47 4.81 0.32
CA CYS A 12 -9.67 5.06 1.10
C CYS A 12 -9.33 5.45 2.55
N ARG A 13 -9.81 6.61 2.99
CA ARG A 13 -9.54 7.20 4.31
C ARG A 13 -10.64 6.99 5.35
N ARG A 14 -11.63 6.11 5.07
CA ARG A 14 -12.78 5.89 5.98
C ARG A 14 -12.42 5.45 7.40
N THR A 15 -11.22 4.94 7.62
CA THR A 15 -10.75 4.47 8.93
C THR A 15 -9.77 5.43 9.61
N SER A 16 -9.61 6.66 9.10
CA SER A 16 -8.66 7.65 9.66
C SER A 16 -8.93 7.96 11.12
N GLU A 17 -10.18 8.20 11.51
CA GLU A 17 -10.56 8.47 12.91
C GLU A 17 -10.21 7.30 13.84
N TYR A 18 -10.40 6.06 13.36
CA TYR A 18 -10.02 4.90 14.13
C TYR A 18 -8.50 4.78 14.27
N CYS A 19 -7.74 5.09 13.21
CA CYS A 19 -6.27 5.19 13.30
C CYS A 19 -5.83 6.20 14.35
N ASP A 20 -6.47 7.38 14.39
CA ASP A 20 -6.15 8.41 15.39
C ASP A 20 -6.49 7.97 16.80
N SER A 21 -7.59 7.23 17.00
CA SER A 21 -7.92 6.64 18.29
C SER A 21 -6.85 5.65 18.79
N LEU A 22 -6.27 4.83 17.89
CA LEU A 22 -5.16 3.94 18.22
C LEU A 22 -3.89 4.71 18.60
N LYS A 23 -3.57 5.78 17.85
CA LYS A 23 -2.44 6.68 18.16
C LYS A 23 -2.62 7.36 19.51
N ALA A 24 -3.80 7.90 19.80
CA ALA A 24 -4.13 8.56 21.06
C ALA A 24 -4.01 7.61 22.27
N ARG A 25 -4.19 6.30 22.07
CA ARG A 25 -3.99 5.25 23.06
C ARG A 25 -2.53 4.83 23.23
N GLY A 26 -1.59 5.51 22.55
CA GLY A 26 -0.15 5.25 22.67
C GLY A 26 0.35 4.00 21.96
N LEU A 27 -0.40 3.47 20.97
CA LEU A 27 -0.08 2.19 20.33
C LEU A 27 0.91 2.31 19.17
N THR A 28 1.33 3.53 18.81
CA THR A 28 2.17 3.80 17.64
C THR A 28 3.45 2.98 17.62
N GLU A 29 4.24 3.03 18.69
CA GLU A 29 5.52 2.30 18.73
C GLU A 29 5.31 0.80 18.75
N LYS A 30 4.30 0.30 19.46
CA LYS A 30 3.96 -1.14 19.48
C LYS A 30 3.68 -1.67 18.06
N PHE A 31 2.88 -0.96 17.26
CA PHE A 31 2.61 -1.35 15.89
C PHE A 31 3.87 -1.26 15.03
N ARG A 32 4.63 -0.19 15.17
CA ARG A 32 5.84 0.03 14.41
C ARG A 32 6.90 -1.04 14.64
N GLU A 33 7.20 -1.37 15.90
CA GLU A 33 8.19 -2.39 16.25
C GLU A 33 7.83 -3.78 15.74
N LYS A 34 6.53 -4.13 15.76
CA LYS A 34 6.05 -5.44 15.34
C LYS A 34 5.86 -5.56 13.84
N THR A 35 5.29 -4.55 13.21
CA THR A 35 4.88 -4.62 11.80
C THR A 35 5.77 -3.83 10.84
N GLY A 36 6.64 -2.96 11.35
CA GLY A 36 7.42 -2.02 10.55
C GLY A 36 6.62 -0.82 10.05
N LEU A 37 5.32 -0.78 10.28
CA LEU A 37 4.39 0.19 9.71
C LEU A 37 3.96 1.25 10.71
N VAL A 38 3.54 2.39 10.19
CA VAL A 38 2.81 3.41 10.97
C VAL A 38 1.32 3.05 11.03
N ILE A 39 0.61 3.57 12.03
CA ILE A 39 -0.85 3.44 12.10
C ILE A 39 -1.47 4.42 11.09
N ASP A 40 -1.93 3.89 9.96
CA ASP A 40 -2.54 4.68 8.89
C ASP A 40 -3.63 3.89 8.16
N ALA A 41 -4.65 4.59 7.68
CA ALA A 41 -5.74 4.02 6.88
C ALA A 41 -5.28 3.44 5.52
N TYR A 42 -4.03 3.65 5.13
CA TYR A 42 -3.40 3.03 3.97
C TYR A 42 -3.39 1.49 4.07
N PHE A 43 -3.15 0.95 5.25
CA PHE A 43 -2.98 -0.48 5.50
C PHE A 43 -4.30 -1.22 5.78
N SER A 44 -4.27 -2.57 5.78
CA SER A 44 -5.47 -3.40 5.76
C SER A 44 -6.20 -3.51 7.11
N ALA A 45 -5.47 -3.52 8.23
CA ALA A 45 -6.00 -3.90 9.55
C ALA A 45 -7.26 -3.13 9.95
N THR A 46 -7.22 -1.80 9.88
CA THR A 46 -8.36 -0.95 10.25
C THR A 46 -9.55 -1.11 9.30
N LYS A 47 -9.29 -1.44 8.03
CA LYS A 47 -10.33 -1.72 7.03
C LYS A 47 -11.01 -3.05 7.27
N ILE A 48 -10.26 -4.08 7.71
CA ILE A 48 -10.84 -5.37 8.12
C ILE A 48 -11.78 -5.14 9.30
N LYS A 49 -11.29 -4.44 10.33
CA LYS A 49 -12.13 -4.07 11.49
C LYS A 49 -13.38 -3.31 11.06
N TRP A 50 -13.23 -2.32 10.18
CA TRP A 50 -14.36 -1.55 9.68
C TRP A 50 -15.42 -2.44 9.01
N ILE A 51 -15.01 -3.41 8.18
CA ILE A 51 -15.95 -4.37 7.56
C ILE A 51 -16.64 -5.21 8.63
N LEU A 52 -15.89 -5.72 9.61
CA LEU A 52 -16.46 -6.53 10.69
C LEU A 52 -17.48 -5.75 11.53
N ASP A 53 -17.29 -4.46 11.71
CA ASP A 53 -18.14 -3.60 12.55
C ASP A 53 -19.33 -3.00 11.80
N ASN A 54 -19.25 -2.84 10.46
CA ASN A 54 -20.24 -2.10 9.69
C ASN A 54 -21.02 -2.94 8.67
N VAL A 55 -20.57 -4.17 8.39
CA VAL A 55 -21.29 -5.07 7.47
C VAL A 55 -22.10 -6.06 8.29
N GLU A 56 -23.41 -6.09 8.07
CA GLU A 56 -24.35 -6.93 8.81
C GLU A 56 -23.92 -8.42 8.77
N GLY A 57 -23.85 -9.03 9.94
CA GLY A 57 -23.48 -10.43 10.12
C GLY A 57 -22.02 -10.77 9.85
N ALA A 58 -21.17 -9.80 9.44
CA ALA A 58 -19.77 -10.08 9.11
C ALA A 58 -18.98 -10.54 10.36
N ARG A 59 -19.13 -9.85 11.48
CA ARG A 59 -18.46 -10.19 12.74
C ARG A 59 -18.86 -11.57 13.24
N GLU A 60 -20.14 -11.87 13.23
CA GLU A 60 -20.64 -13.18 13.66
C GLU A 60 -20.10 -14.32 12.77
N LYS A 61 -20.08 -14.13 11.45
CA LYS A 61 -19.52 -15.09 10.50
C LYS A 61 -18.00 -15.27 10.72
N ALA A 62 -17.28 -14.18 11.00
CA ALA A 62 -15.85 -14.25 11.30
C ALA A 62 -15.55 -15.05 12.57
N GLN A 63 -16.31 -14.80 13.65
CA GLN A 63 -16.20 -15.54 14.91
C GLN A 63 -16.51 -17.04 14.75
N LYS A 64 -17.45 -17.38 13.86
CA LYS A 64 -17.79 -18.78 13.50
C LYS A 64 -16.81 -19.42 12.52
N GLY A 65 -15.75 -18.72 12.09
CA GLY A 65 -14.78 -19.22 11.11
C GLY A 65 -15.34 -19.36 9.68
N GLN A 66 -16.42 -18.65 9.36
CA GLN A 66 -17.11 -18.69 8.07
C GLN A 66 -16.71 -17.55 7.13
N LEU A 67 -15.85 -16.66 7.58
CA LEU A 67 -15.36 -15.51 6.83
C LEU A 67 -13.84 -15.59 6.69
N LEU A 68 -13.34 -15.33 5.47
CA LEU A 68 -11.92 -15.29 5.16
C LEU A 68 -11.53 -13.89 4.70
N PHE A 69 -10.33 -13.47 5.09
CA PHE A 69 -9.67 -12.26 4.62
C PHE A 69 -8.61 -12.62 3.56
N GLY A 70 -8.40 -11.72 2.61
CA GLY A 70 -7.29 -11.78 1.68
C GLY A 70 -6.98 -10.40 1.09
N THR A 71 -5.71 -10.17 0.79
CA THR A 71 -5.27 -9.16 -0.15
C THR A 71 -5.59 -9.63 -1.59
N VAL A 72 -5.33 -8.78 -2.58
CA VAL A 72 -5.64 -9.13 -4.00
C VAL A 72 -4.96 -10.42 -4.42
N GLU A 73 -3.71 -10.62 -4.03
CA GLU A 73 -2.93 -11.82 -4.35
C GLU A 73 -3.54 -13.09 -3.71
N THR A 74 -3.95 -13.04 -2.44
CA THR A 74 -4.66 -14.13 -1.78
C THR A 74 -5.97 -14.47 -2.50
N TRP A 75 -6.70 -13.43 -2.93
CA TRP A 75 -7.92 -13.60 -3.72
C TRP A 75 -7.66 -14.28 -5.06
N LEU A 76 -6.58 -13.90 -5.76
CA LEU A 76 -6.19 -14.53 -7.03
C LEU A 76 -5.85 -16.00 -6.83
N ILE A 77 -5.03 -16.34 -5.82
CA ILE A 77 -4.68 -17.74 -5.50
C ILE A 77 -5.94 -18.54 -5.16
N TRP A 78 -6.83 -17.94 -4.34
CA TRP A 78 -8.12 -18.56 -4.00
C TRP A 78 -8.97 -18.85 -5.24
N LYS A 79 -9.08 -17.91 -6.17
CA LYS A 79 -9.84 -18.09 -7.42
C LYS A 79 -9.19 -19.10 -8.35
N LEU A 80 -7.88 -19.02 -8.54
CA LEU A 80 -7.13 -19.97 -9.38
C LEU A 80 -7.23 -21.41 -8.87
N THR A 81 -7.33 -21.58 -7.55
CA THR A 81 -7.44 -22.90 -6.92
C THR A 81 -8.89 -23.33 -6.64
N LYS A 82 -9.89 -22.57 -7.10
CA LYS A 82 -11.32 -22.78 -6.77
C LYS A 82 -11.59 -22.96 -5.27
N GLY A 83 -10.94 -22.12 -4.44
CA GLY A 83 -11.16 -22.10 -3.01
C GLY A 83 -10.46 -23.19 -2.20
N ARG A 84 -9.52 -23.92 -2.79
CA ARG A 84 -8.77 -24.97 -2.07
C ARG A 84 -7.59 -24.46 -1.27
N VAL A 85 -7.07 -23.26 -1.61
CA VAL A 85 -5.86 -22.70 -1.00
C VAL A 85 -6.11 -21.29 -0.51
N HIS A 86 -5.91 -21.07 0.80
CA HIS A 86 -6.03 -19.76 1.45
C HIS A 86 -4.68 -19.39 2.08
N VAL A 87 -3.87 -18.67 1.31
CA VAL A 87 -2.49 -18.29 1.65
C VAL A 87 -2.19 -16.86 1.23
N THR A 88 -1.13 -16.30 1.78
CA THR A 88 -0.52 -15.04 1.36
C THR A 88 0.99 -15.17 1.41
N ASP A 89 1.72 -14.35 0.65
CA ASP A 89 3.15 -14.27 0.80
C ASP A 89 3.57 -13.28 1.90
N TYR A 90 4.82 -13.38 2.38
CA TYR A 90 5.32 -12.50 3.44
C TYR A 90 5.31 -11.03 3.05
N SER A 91 5.54 -10.69 1.78
CA SER A 91 5.56 -9.31 1.34
C SER A 91 4.16 -8.67 1.41
N ASN A 92 3.12 -9.36 0.93
CA ASN A 92 1.72 -8.93 1.08
C ASN A 92 1.26 -8.95 2.55
N ALA A 93 1.60 -9.99 3.32
CA ALA A 93 1.28 -10.05 4.75
C ALA A 93 1.84 -8.84 5.50
N SER A 94 3.07 -8.42 5.20
CA SER A 94 3.71 -7.26 5.83
C SER A 94 3.00 -5.93 5.54
N ARG A 95 2.08 -5.87 4.57
CA ARG A 95 1.29 -4.65 4.26
C ARG A 95 -0.03 -4.58 5.03
N THR A 96 -0.33 -5.56 5.85
CA THR A 96 -1.63 -5.64 6.53
C THR A 96 -1.72 -4.88 7.84
N MET A 97 -0.58 -4.52 8.45
CA MET A 97 -0.49 -4.00 9.81
C MET A 97 -0.96 -5.02 10.89
N LEU A 98 -1.03 -6.31 10.53
CA LEU A 98 -1.37 -7.43 11.41
C LEU A 98 -0.23 -8.45 11.54
N PHE A 99 0.75 -8.36 10.64
CA PHE A 99 1.83 -9.34 10.50
C PHE A 99 3.08 -8.87 11.23
N ASN A 100 3.60 -9.69 12.12
CA ASN A 100 4.85 -9.41 12.82
C ASN A 100 6.02 -9.78 11.91
N ILE A 101 6.74 -8.77 11.42
CA ILE A 101 7.86 -8.95 10.48
C ILE A 101 9.08 -9.58 11.10
N ASN A 102 9.18 -9.62 12.44
CA ASN A 102 10.30 -10.23 13.14
C ASN A 102 10.09 -11.73 13.37
N THR A 103 8.84 -12.16 13.60
CA THR A 103 8.49 -13.56 13.86
C THR A 103 7.90 -14.29 12.66
N LEU A 104 7.57 -13.56 11.59
CA LEU A 104 6.92 -14.04 10.36
C LEU A 104 5.57 -14.73 10.63
N GLN A 105 4.82 -14.17 11.58
CA GLN A 105 3.51 -14.68 12.01
C GLN A 105 2.51 -13.53 12.17
N TRP A 106 1.23 -13.84 12.10
CA TRP A 106 0.17 -12.93 12.51
C TRP A 106 0.33 -12.62 14.00
N ASP A 107 0.39 -11.31 14.35
CA ASP A 107 0.64 -10.86 15.72
C ASP A 107 -0.64 -10.96 16.56
N GLN A 108 -0.64 -11.86 17.54
CA GLN A 108 -1.82 -12.14 18.37
C GLN A 108 -2.24 -10.94 19.23
N GLU A 109 -1.29 -10.12 19.69
CA GLU A 109 -1.64 -8.95 20.50
C GLU A 109 -2.33 -7.87 19.64
N ILE A 110 -1.85 -7.67 18.41
CA ILE A 110 -2.49 -6.75 17.46
C ILE A 110 -3.88 -7.27 17.05
N LEU A 111 -4.02 -8.57 16.81
CA LEU A 111 -5.30 -9.18 16.50
C LEU A 111 -6.32 -8.99 17.62
N ASN A 112 -5.89 -9.20 18.89
CA ASN A 112 -6.74 -8.97 20.05
C ASN A 112 -7.11 -7.49 20.21
N GLU A 113 -6.14 -6.59 19.98
CA GLU A 113 -6.36 -5.13 20.06
C GLU A 113 -7.44 -4.66 19.08
N LEU A 114 -7.45 -5.24 17.89
CA LEU A 114 -8.38 -4.88 16.81
C LEU A 114 -9.64 -5.76 16.80
N ASP A 115 -9.73 -6.75 17.68
CA ASP A 115 -10.81 -7.75 17.70
C ASP A 115 -11.01 -8.42 16.33
N ILE A 116 -9.89 -8.92 15.76
CA ILE A 116 -9.87 -9.63 14.47
C ILE A 116 -9.60 -11.10 14.73
N PRO A 117 -10.53 -12.02 14.38
CA PRO A 117 -10.33 -13.45 14.56
C PRO A 117 -9.20 -13.98 13.67
N LYS A 118 -8.20 -14.64 14.28
CA LYS A 118 -7.07 -15.23 13.55
C LYS A 118 -7.50 -16.25 12.50
N SER A 119 -8.63 -16.94 12.73
CA SER A 119 -9.18 -17.98 11.83
C SER A 119 -9.53 -17.46 10.45
N MET A 120 -9.73 -16.14 10.29
CA MET A 120 -10.05 -15.55 8.98
C MET A 120 -8.80 -15.18 8.16
N LEU A 121 -7.60 -15.26 8.74
CA LEU A 121 -6.37 -14.83 8.08
C LEU A 121 -5.73 -15.95 7.26
N PRO A 122 -5.16 -15.65 6.08
CA PRO A 122 -4.49 -16.63 5.24
C PRO A 122 -3.20 -17.14 5.89
N LYS A 123 -2.77 -18.35 5.56
CA LYS A 123 -1.46 -18.87 5.99
C LYS A 123 -0.35 -18.07 5.30
N PRO A 124 0.56 -17.41 6.05
CA PRO A 124 1.69 -16.72 5.46
C PRO A 124 2.76 -17.72 5.00
N MET A 125 3.35 -17.46 3.83
CA MET A 125 4.34 -18.31 3.18
C MET A 125 5.44 -17.46 2.53
N PRO A 126 6.63 -18.04 2.22
CA PRO A 126 7.65 -17.34 1.45
C PRO A 126 7.14 -16.88 0.08
N SER A 127 7.74 -15.83 -0.50
CA SER A 127 7.34 -15.29 -1.80
C SER A 127 7.63 -16.25 -2.96
N SER A 128 8.63 -17.14 -2.81
CA SER A 128 8.93 -18.22 -3.75
C SER A 128 8.75 -19.57 -3.05
N CYS A 129 7.63 -20.22 -3.32
CA CYS A 129 7.32 -21.57 -2.86
C CYS A 129 6.10 -22.12 -3.62
N ILE A 130 5.84 -23.40 -3.55
CA ILE A 130 4.61 -23.97 -4.14
C ILE A 130 3.43 -23.69 -3.20
N TYR A 131 2.57 -22.76 -3.56
CA TYR A 131 1.33 -22.45 -2.84
C TYR A 131 0.24 -23.48 -3.08
N GLY A 132 0.22 -24.05 -4.28
CA GLY A 132 -0.77 -25.01 -4.72
C GLY A 132 -0.74 -25.16 -6.24
N LYS A 133 -1.75 -25.78 -6.79
CA LYS A 133 -1.93 -25.90 -8.25
C LYS A 133 -3.23 -25.25 -8.67
N ALA A 134 -3.19 -24.52 -9.76
CA ALA A 134 -4.39 -23.97 -10.39
C ALA A 134 -5.36 -25.10 -10.77
N ASP A 135 -6.63 -24.81 -10.73
CA ASP A 135 -7.66 -25.75 -11.20
C ASP A 135 -7.61 -25.83 -12.73
N PRO A 136 -7.58 -27.05 -13.31
CA PRO A 136 -7.51 -27.21 -14.76
C PRO A 136 -8.64 -26.50 -15.52
N ALA A 137 -9.81 -26.35 -14.91
CA ALA A 137 -10.93 -25.65 -15.53
C ALA A 137 -10.76 -24.11 -15.55
N VAL A 138 -9.74 -23.57 -14.87
CA VAL A 138 -9.42 -22.13 -14.88
C VAL A 138 -8.33 -21.81 -15.89
N LEU A 139 -7.25 -22.63 -15.93
CA LEU A 139 -6.07 -22.37 -16.76
C LEU A 139 -5.79 -23.47 -17.80
N GLY A 140 -6.71 -24.42 -18.01
CA GLY A 140 -6.52 -25.52 -18.94
C GLY A 140 -5.57 -26.63 -18.47
N GLY A 141 -4.95 -26.49 -17.30
CA GLY A 141 -4.02 -27.45 -16.71
C GLY A 141 -3.78 -27.21 -15.22
N ALA A 142 -3.29 -28.24 -14.52
CA ALA A 142 -2.93 -28.16 -13.10
C ALA A 142 -1.55 -27.49 -12.92
N ILE A 143 -1.45 -26.22 -13.27
CA ILE A 143 -0.21 -25.42 -13.26
C ILE A 143 0.15 -25.07 -11.81
N PRO A 144 1.40 -25.33 -11.34
CA PRO A 144 1.84 -24.88 -10.02
C PRO A 144 1.82 -23.36 -9.89
N ILE A 145 1.30 -22.85 -8.76
CA ILE A 145 1.41 -21.46 -8.36
C ILE A 145 2.63 -21.38 -7.45
N ALA A 146 3.74 -20.82 -7.96
CA ALA A 146 5.06 -20.95 -7.33
C ALA A 146 5.68 -19.60 -6.89
N GLY A 147 5.03 -18.48 -7.18
CA GLY A 147 5.51 -17.15 -6.80
C GLY A 147 4.35 -16.22 -6.52
N ALA A 148 4.49 -15.41 -5.47
CA ALA A 148 3.60 -14.31 -5.15
C ALA A 148 4.40 -13.20 -4.45
N ALA A 149 4.10 -11.95 -4.76
CA ALA A 149 4.70 -10.79 -4.12
C ALA A 149 3.76 -9.59 -4.22
N GLY A 150 3.91 -8.63 -3.30
CA GLY A 150 3.32 -7.31 -3.46
C GLY A 150 3.88 -6.60 -4.69
N ASP A 151 3.09 -5.75 -5.35
CA ASP A 151 3.48 -5.09 -6.59
C ASP A 151 4.78 -4.29 -6.47
N GLN A 152 4.95 -3.56 -5.37
CA GLN A 152 6.15 -2.74 -5.12
C GLN A 152 7.37 -3.61 -4.81
N GLN A 153 7.19 -4.73 -4.12
CA GLN A 153 8.22 -5.70 -3.82
C GLN A 153 8.63 -6.47 -5.10
N ALA A 154 7.65 -6.85 -5.91
CA ALA A 154 7.91 -7.45 -7.23
C ALA A 154 8.70 -6.48 -8.13
N ALA A 155 8.38 -5.19 -8.09
CA ALA A 155 9.14 -4.17 -8.83
C ALA A 155 10.58 -4.02 -8.31
N LEU A 156 10.80 -4.05 -6.98
CA LEU A 156 12.16 -4.02 -6.41
C LEU A 156 12.99 -5.23 -6.89
N PHE A 157 12.40 -6.42 -6.85
CA PHE A 157 13.03 -7.64 -7.34
C PHE A 157 13.28 -7.59 -8.86
N GLY A 158 12.25 -7.16 -9.62
CA GLY A 158 12.33 -7.06 -11.09
C GLY A 158 13.34 -6.03 -11.59
N GLN A 159 13.63 -4.99 -10.81
CA GLN A 159 14.70 -4.02 -11.05
C GLN A 159 16.07 -4.51 -10.57
N THR A 160 16.16 -5.78 -10.19
CA THR A 160 17.41 -6.44 -9.77
C THR A 160 18.08 -5.81 -8.54
N CYS A 161 17.30 -5.17 -7.66
CA CYS A 161 17.80 -4.57 -6.43
C CYS A 161 18.05 -5.65 -5.36
N PHE A 162 19.01 -6.55 -5.61
CA PHE A 162 19.26 -7.72 -4.76
C PHE A 162 20.19 -7.44 -3.58
N ASN A 163 20.98 -6.38 -3.65
CA ASN A 163 21.94 -6.03 -2.61
C ASN A 163 21.41 -4.93 -1.70
N ALA A 164 21.81 -4.94 -0.43
CA ALA A 164 21.49 -3.88 0.50
C ALA A 164 21.99 -2.52 -0.01
N GLY A 165 21.14 -1.51 0.05
CA GLY A 165 21.38 -0.15 -0.46
C GLY A 165 20.88 0.07 -1.89
N GLU A 166 20.56 -0.97 -2.65
CA GLU A 166 19.93 -0.82 -3.97
C GLU A 166 18.47 -0.45 -3.83
N ALA A 167 18.00 0.46 -4.67
CA ALA A 167 16.67 1.04 -4.57
C ALA A 167 16.00 1.19 -5.95
N LYS A 168 14.69 1.14 -5.95
CA LYS A 168 13.86 1.51 -7.10
C LYS A 168 12.89 2.60 -6.71
N ASN A 169 12.46 3.41 -7.64
CA ASN A 169 11.30 4.30 -7.49
C ASN A 169 10.32 4.05 -8.63
N THR A 170 9.07 3.71 -8.28
CA THR A 170 7.99 3.56 -9.24
C THR A 170 7.23 4.87 -9.33
N TYR A 171 7.20 5.47 -10.52
CA TYR A 171 6.38 6.63 -10.84
C TYR A 171 5.09 6.16 -11.52
N GLY A 172 3.98 6.20 -10.81
CA GLY A 172 2.65 5.86 -11.29
C GLY A 172 1.62 6.86 -10.79
N THR A 173 0.46 6.40 -10.33
CA THR A 173 -0.54 7.25 -9.63
C THR A 173 0.10 8.01 -8.47
N GLY A 174 0.89 7.30 -7.66
CA GLY A 174 1.82 7.84 -6.66
C GLY A 174 3.27 7.49 -7.02
N CYS A 175 4.21 7.86 -6.16
CA CYS A 175 5.60 7.42 -6.21
C CYS A 175 5.89 6.51 -5.03
N PHE A 176 6.47 5.35 -5.30
CA PHE A 176 6.80 4.36 -4.28
C PHE A 176 8.26 3.97 -4.40
N LEU A 177 9.06 4.55 -3.49
CA LEU A 177 10.48 4.28 -3.37
C LEU A 177 10.68 3.11 -2.41
N LEU A 178 11.35 2.05 -2.84
CA LEU A 178 11.79 0.97 -1.98
C LEU A 178 13.31 0.80 -2.07
N MET A 179 13.94 0.62 -0.92
CA MET A 179 15.37 0.32 -0.81
C MET A 179 15.57 -0.99 -0.06
N ASN A 180 16.28 -1.93 -0.67
CA ASN A 180 16.69 -3.18 -0.01
C ASN A 180 17.60 -2.86 1.19
N THR A 181 17.29 -3.40 2.37
CA THR A 181 18.05 -3.22 3.60
C THR A 181 18.77 -4.51 4.06
N GLY A 182 18.69 -5.59 3.28
CA GLY A 182 19.28 -6.89 3.60
C GLY A 182 18.41 -7.73 4.52
N GLU A 183 19.04 -8.65 5.26
CA GLU A 183 18.35 -9.69 6.05
C GLU A 183 17.87 -9.23 7.44
N LYS A 184 18.02 -7.96 7.77
CA LYS A 184 17.55 -7.39 9.05
C LYS A 184 16.61 -6.22 8.83
N PRO A 185 15.52 -6.11 9.59
CA PRO A 185 14.64 -4.96 9.52
C PRO A 185 15.38 -3.69 9.99
N VAL A 186 15.24 -2.60 9.23
CA VAL A 186 15.78 -1.28 9.57
C VAL A 186 14.61 -0.33 9.80
N PHE A 187 14.57 0.32 10.96
CA PHE A 187 13.52 1.26 11.32
C PHE A 187 13.98 2.70 11.09
N SER A 188 13.30 3.39 10.19
CA SER A 188 13.60 4.79 9.87
C SER A 188 13.21 5.72 11.03
N LYS A 189 14.05 6.75 11.26
CA LYS A 189 13.69 7.88 12.17
C LYS A 189 13.02 9.04 11.43
N ASN A 190 12.88 8.93 10.10
CA ASN A 190 12.42 10.00 9.22
C ASN A 190 11.10 9.63 8.49
N GLY A 191 10.22 8.87 9.14
CA GLY A 191 8.87 8.61 8.61
C GLY A 191 8.77 7.57 7.49
N LEU A 192 9.85 6.87 7.12
CA LEU A 192 9.77 5.73 6.20
C LEU A 192 9.25 4.50 6.94
N VAL A 193 8.57 3.61 6.24
CA VAL A 193 8.10 2.35 6.80
C VAL A 193 9.06 1.20 6.45
N THR A 194 9.08 0.20 7.33
CA THR A 194 9.81 -1.05 7.10
C THR A 194 8.86 -2.10 6.59
N THR A 195 9.27 -2.86 5.60
CA THR A 195 8.45 -3.92 4.99
C THR A 195 9.31 -5.13 4.67
N ILE A 196 8.69 -6.28 4.43
CA ILE A 196 9.39 -7.43 3.86
C ILE A 196 9.46 -7.22 2.34
N ALA A 197 10.66 -7.31 1.78
CA ALA A 197 10.88 -7.28 0.34
C ALA A 197 10.49 -8.62 -0.30
N TRP A 198 11.02 -9.72 0.21
CA TRP A 198 10.66 -11.08 -0.22
C TRP A 198 11.13 -12.15 0.78
N GLY A 199 10.53 -13.33 0.69
CA GLY A 199 11.02 -14.56 1.27
C GLY A 199 11.48 -15.52 0.16
N LEU A 200 12.77 -15.86 0.13
CA LEU A 200 13.38 -16.68 -0.90
C LEU A 200 14.45 -17.59 -0.27
N ASP A 201 14.46 -18.88 -0.63
CA ASP A 201 15.47 -19.86 -0.20
C ASP A 201 15.69 -19.92 1.32
N GLY A 202 14.60 -19.82 2.10
CA GLY A 202 14.64 -19.85 3.55
C GLY A 202 15.12 -18.56 4.21
N LYS A 203 15.41 -17.52 3.44
CA LYS A 203 15.82 -16.19 3.91
C LYS A 203 14.73 -15.17 3.69
N VAL A 204 14.73 -14.12 4.50
CA VAL A 204 13.85 -12.97 4.35
C VAL A 204 14.69 -11.72 4.14
N THR A 205 14.37 -10.98 3.09
CA THR A 205 14.96 -9.68 2.79
C THR A 205 13.97 -8.59 3.14
N TYR A 206 14.45 -7.52 3.76
CA TYR A 206 13.65 -6.37 4.18
C TYR A 206 13.89 -5.16 3.28
N ALA A 207 12.99 -4.21 3.31
CA ALA A 207 13.13 -2.93 2.62
C ALA A 207 12.62 -1.77 3.47
N LEU A 208 13.20 -0.59 3.27
CA LEU A 208 12.60 0.68 3.65
C LEU A 208 11.75 1.19 2.48
N GLU A 209 10.61 1.79 2.81
CA GLU A 209 9.68 2.35 1.82
C GLU A 209 9.31 3.78 2.15
N GLY A 210 9.37 4.64 1.11
CA GLY A 210 8.74 5.96 1.10
C GLY A 210 7.56 5.95 0.13
N SER A 211 6.36 6.16 0.67
CA SER A 211 5.10 6.15 -0.10
C SER A 211 4.62 7.59 -0.29
N ILE A 212 4.62 8.07 -1.53
CA ILE A 212 4.07 9.38 -1.94
C ILE A 212 2.79 9.10 -2.73
N PHE A 213 1.65 9.48 -2.16
CA PHE A 213 0.35 9.02 -2.65
C PHE A 213 -0.10 9.62 -3.96
N VAL A 214 0.40 10.80 -4.30
CA VAL A 214 -0.02 11.54 -5.49
C VAL A 214 1.20 11.97 -6.30
N ALA A 215 1.32 11.44 -7.52
CA ALA A 215 2.33 11.81 -8.51
C ALA A 215 1.66 11.97 -9.89
N GLY A 216 1.60 10.92 -10.70
CA GLY A 216 0.89 10.94 -11.98
C GLY A 216 -0.59 11.29 -11.85
N ALA A 217 -1.21 10.99 -10.70
CA ALA A 217 -2.57 11.43 -10.41
C ALA A 217 -2.74 12.95 -10.43
N ALA A 218 -1.69 13.73 -10.10
CA ALA A 218 -1.74 15.18 -10.20
C ALA A 218 -1.80 15.65 -11.67
N ILE A 219 -1.10 14.95 -12.56
CA ILE A 219 -1.14 15.24 -14.00
C ILE A 219 -2.49 14.84 -14.60
N GLN A 220 -3.05 13.68 -14.17
CA GLN A 220 -4.41 13.29 -14.56
C GLN A 220 -5.43 14.34 -14.11
N TRP A 221 -5.29 14.86 -12.89
CA TRP A 221 -6.15 15.91 -12.37
C TRP A 221 -6.07 17.22 -13.20
N LEU A 222 -4.89 17.63 -13.67
CA LEU A 222 -4.74 18.77 -14.57
C LEU A 222 -5.50 18.54 -15.89
N ARG A 223 -5.53 17.28 -16.39
CA ARG A 223 -6.20 16.90 -17.63
C ARG A 223 -7.71 16.75 -17.45
N ASP A 224 -8.12 15.93 -16.50
CA ASP A 224 -9.50 15.41 -16.41
C ASP A 224 -10.43 16.38 -15.67
N GLU A 225 -9.93 17.04 -14.61
CA GLU A 225 -10.71 17.90 -13.75
C GLU A 225 -10.50 19.40 -14.03
N LEU A 226 -9.25 19.88 -14.02
CA LEU A 226 -8.95 21.28 -14.32
C LEU A 226 -9.01 21.58 -15.82
N LYS A 227 -8.80 20.58 -16.68
CA LYS A 227 -8.85 20.70 -18.15
C LYS A 227 -7.93 21.78 -18.70
N VAL A 228 -6.73 21.89 -18.11
CA VAL A 228 -5.71 22.87 -18.53
C VAL A 228 -4.68 22.27 -19.49
N ILE A 229 -4.69 20.95 -19.64
CA ILE A 229 -3.95 20.15 -20.64
C ILE A 229 -4.91 19.17 -21.30
N ASP A 230 -4.65 18.80 -22.56
CA ASP A 230 -5.48 17.84 -23.30
C ASP A 230 -4.96 16.40 -23.14
N SER A 231 -3.66 16.23 -23.03
CA SER A 231 -3.00 14.96 -22.76
C SER A 231 -1.92 15.09 -21.69
N SER A 232 -1.49 13.97 -21.11
CA SER A 232 -0.40 13.99 -20.10
C SER A 232 0.93 14.42 -20.72
N GLU A 233 1.17 14.10 -21.99
CA GLU A 233 2.36 14.45 -22.74
C GLU A 233 2.51 15.96 -22.92
N ASP A 234 1.41 16.71 -22.96
CA ASP A 234 1.42 18.17 -23.08
C ASP A 234 2.04 18.86 -21.85
N SER A 235 2.08 18.18 -20.71
CA SER A 235 2.50 18.79 -19.44
C SER A 235 3.92 19.34 -19.50
N GLU A 236 4.88 18.61 -20.07
CA GLU A 236 6.26 19.07 -20.22
C GLU A 236 6.37 20.28 -21.14
N TYR A 237 5.75 20.18 -22.33
CA TYR A 237 5.75 21.29 -23.30
C TYR A 237 5.15 22.55 -22.71
N MET A 238 4.01 22.43 -22.02
CA MET A 238 3.33 23.57 -21.42
C MET A 238 4.11 24.15 -20.23
N ALA A 239 4.72 23.32 -19.39
CA ALA A 239 5.57 23.78 -18.29
C ALA A 239 6.78 24.58 -18.80
N ASN A 240 7.34 24.21 -19.96
CA ASN A 240 8.46 24.90 -20.58
C ASN A 240 8.08 26.25 -21.28
N LYS A 241 6.79 26.65 -21.24
CA LYS A 241 6.38 28.01 -21.68
C LYS A 241 6.75 29.10 -20.66
N VAL A 242 7.15 28.72 -19.46
CA VAL A 242 7.60 29.63 -18.39
C VAL A 242 8.93 29.14 -17.84
N SER A 243 9.77 30.06 -17.36
CA SER A 243 11.10 29.73 -16.85
C SER A 243 11.08 29.17 -15.42
N ASP A 244 10.05 29.52 -14.66
CA ASP A 244 9.88 29.13 -13.24
C ASP A 244 8.39 29.11 -12.87
N THR A 245 8.07 28.83 -11.61
CA THR A 245 6.70 28.77 -11.10
C THR A 245 6.13 30.15 -10.71
N HIS A 246 6.91 31.19 -10.82
CA HIS A 246 6.56 32.55 -10.37
C HIS A 246 6.09 32.61 -8.90
N GLY A 247 6.72 31.78 -8.04
CA GLY A 247 6.36 31.66 -6.62
C GLY A 247 5.07 30.88 -6.34
N CYS A 248 4.49 30.24 -7.37
CA CYS A 248 3.34 29.34 -7.21
C CYS A 248 3.82 27.93 -6.81
N TYR A 249 3.18 27.35 -5.80
CA TYR A 249 3.46 25.99 -5.35
C TYR A 249 2.16 25.18 -5.31
N VAL A 250 2.25 23.91 -5.72
CA VAL A 250 1.15 22.95 -5.65
C VAL A 250 1.52 21.85 -4.66
N VAL A 251 0.65 21.60 -3.69
CA VAL A 251 0.74 20.46 -2.78
C VAL A 251 -0.38 19.48 -3.16
N PRO A 252 -0.09 18.38 -3.87
CA PRO A 252 -1.14 17.51 -4.41
C PRO A 252 -1.61 16.47 -3.38
N ALA A 253 -2.00 16.89 -2.18
CA ALA A 253 -2.43 16.01 -1.09
C ALA A 253 -3.90 15.57 -1.24
N PHE A 254 -4.31 15.05 -2.40
CA PHE A 254 -5.72 14.71 -2.69
C PHE A 254 -6.28 13.64 -1.76
N THR A 255 -5.45 12.71 -1.30
CA THR A 255 -5.80 11.62 -0.39
C THR A 255 -4.99 11.66 0.91
N GLY A 256 -4.56 12.85 1.34
CA GLY A 256 -3.61 13.04 2.42
C GLY A 256 -2.16 12.98 1.95
N LEU A 257 -1.24 13.11 2.88
CA LEU A 257 0.20 12.96 2.67
C LEU A 257 0.67 11.61 3.23
N GLY A 258 1.50 10.90 2.46
CA GLY A 258 2.22 9.72 2.90
C GLY A 258 3.54 10.07 3.58
N ALA A 259 4.57 9.25 3.38
CA ALA A 259 5.90 9.50 3.94
C ALA A 259 6.45 10.87 3.50
N PRO A 260 7.16 11.59 4.39
CA PRO A 260 7.40 11.28 5.80
C PRO A 260 6.33 11.80 6.77
N HIS A 261 5.32 12.49 6.26
CA HIS A 261 4.36 13.28 7.08
C HIS A 261 3.26 12.44 7.71
N TRP A 262 2.72 11.47 6.98
CA TRP A 262 1.59 10.60 7.39
C TRP A 262 0.38 11.39 7.90
N ASP A 263 0.07 12.49 7.17
CA ASP A 263 -1.10 13.34 7.45
C ASP A 263 -2.29 12.91 6.59
N GLN A 264 -3.25 12.25 7.23
CA GLN A 264 -4.46 11.71 6.59
C GLN A 264 -5.47 12.81 6.22
N TYR A 265 -5.35 14.01 6.79
CA TYR A 265 -6.29 15.11 6.64
C TYR A 265 -5.80 16.22 5.70
N ALA A 266 -4.53 16.23 5.34
CA ALA A 266 -4.00 17.14 4.34
C ALA A 266 -4.81 17.04 3.04
N ARG A 267 -5.04 18.18 2.41
CA ARG A 267 -5.74 18.28 1.12
C ARG A 267 -4.92 19.07 0.12
N GLY A 268 -5.21 18.84 -1.16
CA GLY A 268 -4.56 19.57 -2.24
C GLY A 268 -4.66 21.08 -2.04
N THR A 269 -3.55 21.78 -2.22
CA THR A 269 -3.45 23.21 -1.98
C THR A 269 -2.58 23.85 -3.06
N ILE A 270 -2.98 25.03 -3.54
CA ILE A 270 -2.17 25.88 -4.41
C ILE A 270 -1.91 27.19 -3.66
N VAL A 271 -0.65 27.55 -3.49
CA VAL A 271 -0.26 28.80 -2.79
C VAL A 271 0.61 29.67 -3.71
N GLY A 272 0.70 30.96 -3.39
CA GLY A 272 1.54 31.89 -4.14
C GLY A 272 0.90 32.41 -5.44
N ILE A 273 -0.42 32.28 -5.62
CA ILE A 273 -1.12 32.81 -6.79
C ILE A 273 -1.14 34.33 -6.73
N THR A 274 -0.55 34.97 -7.74
CA THR A 274 -0.62 36.41 -7.99
C THR A 274 -1.27 36.65 -9.37
N ARG A 275 -1.50 37.93 -9.73
CA ARG A 275 -2.03 38.26 -11.06
C ARG A 275 -1.13 37.80 -12.23
N GLY A 276 0.18 37.60 -11.97
CA GLY A 276 1.15 37.13 -12.96
C GLY A 276 1.13 35.61 -13.17
N VAL A 277 0.54 34.85 -12.24
CA VAL A 277 0.45 33.38 -12.35
C VAL A 277 -0.62 33.01 -13.36
N ASN A 278 -0.28 32.18 -14.34
CA ASN A 278 -1.17 31.63 -15.33
C ASN A 278 -1.13 30.10 -15.35
N LYS A 279 -1.90 29.45 -16.23
CA LYS A 279 -1.97 27.98 -16.30
C LYS A 279 -0.62 27.30 -16.47
N TYR A 280 0.33 27.90 -17.17
CA TYR A 280 1.64 27.29 -17.39
C TYR A 280 2.49 27.22 -16.12
N HIS A 281 2.37 28.24 -15.25
CA HIS A 281 3.00 28.24 -13.91
C HIS A 281 2.39 27.15 -13.01
N ILE A 282 1.07 26.95 -13.05
CA ILE A 282 0.38 25.90 -12.29
C ILE A 282 0.81 24.50 -12.77
N ILE A 283 0.85 24.29 -14.11
CA ILE A 283 1.31 23.03 -14.68
C ILE A 283 2.76 22.73 -14.26
N ARG A 284 3.64 23.73 -14.37
CA ARG A 284 5.04 23.61 -13.95
C ARG A 284 5.15 23.31 -12.44
N ALA A 285 4.44 24.06 -11.61
CA ALA A 285 4.42 23.83 -10.16
C ALA A 285 3.90 22.43 -9.80
N THR A 286 2.96 21.88 -10.56
CA THR A 286 2.47 20.50 -10.39
C THR A 286 3.54 19.47 -10.73
N LEU A 287 4.28 19.64 -11.82
CA LEU A 287 5.42 18.76 -12.16
C LEU A 287 6.54 18.85 -11.12
N GLU A 288 6.89 20.08 -10.69
CA GLU A 288 7.92 20.28 -9.67
C GLU A 288 7.51 19.73 -8.29
N SER A 289 6.20 19.65 -7.99
CA SER A 289 5.70 19.07 -6.74
C SER A 289 5.99 17.57 -6.62
N ILE A 290 6.09 16.88 -7.74
CA ILE A 290 6.39 15.43 -7.78
C ILE A 290 7.86 15.16 -7.43
#